data_bf1da3ede7a7a79fc43ff964157b197d
#
_entry.id   bf1da3ede7a7a79fc43ff964157b197d
#
_cell.length_a   1.000
_cell.length_b   1.000
_cell.length_c   1.000
_cell.angle_alpha   90.00
_cell.angle_beta   90.00
_cell.angle_gamma   90.00
#
_symmetry.space_group_name_H-M   'P 1'
#
loop_
_entity.id
_entity.type
_entity.pdbx_description
1 polymer ?
#
loop_
_entity_poly.entity_id
_entity_poly.type
_entity_poly.pdbx_seq_one_letter_code
_entity_poly.pdbx_strand_id
1 'polypeptide(L)'
;MKKQTFMKIMSTAMVSSLLLTACGGNATPTTSEKPADQGAKEKNKAPQLLRLNINSEPPTLDPGLAEDSTSGTLIRQMFEGLTRIGEDENPHPAAAEKIDVSDDLKTYTFTIRENAKWSNGEPVTAYDFEFAWKRVLDPATAANYAYQLYVIKNAEKFNKSEIKDVAEVGIKATDERTLVVELENPTPYFLELTAFYTYMPVNKKVVEANKDWANDATDKYISNGPFKLDKWEHNNVAEIVKNDQYWDADKVHLDRISFVMIEDQATAFNMFESGELDWAGAPTSDLPTDAIPSLKDQGRLNIYPIAGTYWYKFQTENPPFNNAKVRKAFAYAIDRQSIIDNVTQANQLPAMGAVPPTMGLKEEGYFKDHDVETAKKLLDEGLQELGMTKDKLDITLSYNTNEGHQKIAQAIQDQWKQAFGIEVKLHNMEWKVYLEEMHKGNYQIGRMGWLGDFNDPINFLELYKDKLGGNNDTFWENAEFQRLLNESASEEDPAKRDQLLAQAEQILMDEMPIAPIYFYTKSYVKDDKVKGVMLHGLGDVDYKYAYIE
;
A
#
# COMPACT_ATOMS: atom_id res chain seq x y z
N MET A 1 26.92 -0.27 -56.17
CA MET A 1 26.53 0.35 -57.47
C MET A 1 25.09 0.81 -57.39
N LYS A 2 24.86 2.06 -57.88
CA LYS A 2 23.61 2.82 -58.06
C LYS A 2 22.98 3.36 -56.77
N LYS A 3 23.21 4.58 -56.34
CA LYS A 3 23.03 5.98 -56.83
C LYS A 3 21.56 6.40 -56.89
N GLN A 4 21.22 7.34 -55.97
CA GLN A 4 20.54 8.62 -56.13
C GLN A 4 19.04 8.58 -56.46
N THR A 5 18.21 9.41 -55.79
CA THR A 5 18.06 10.81 -56.13
C THR A 5 17.29 11.60 -55.04
N PHE A 6 17.80 12.76 -54.72
CA PHE A 6 17.22 13.89 -54.00
C PHE A 6 16.06 14.53 -54.80
N MET A 7 15.03 15.00 -54.10
CA MET A 7 14.26 16.15 -54.62
C MET A 7 13.77 17.05 -53.49
N LYS A 8 14.37 18.25 -53.45
CA LYS A 8 13.90 19.45 -52.73
C LYS A 8 12.81 20.10 -53.59
N ILE A 9 11.71 20.56 -52.99
CA ILE A 9 10.92 21.66 -53.55
C ILE A 9 10.67 22.69 -52.44
N MET A 10 10.94 23.93 -52.81
CA MET A 10 10.98 25.14 -52.01
C MET A 10 9.83 26.08 -52.47
N SER A 11 9.45 27.01 -51.60
CA SER A 11 8.70 28.27 -51.83
C SER A 11 7.17 28.15 -51.90
N THR A 12 6.35 29.06 -51.40
CA THR A 12 6.48 30.53 -51.36
C THR A 12 5.45 31.12 -50.41
N ALA A 13 5.82 32.17 -49.70
CA ALA A 13 4.94 33.03 -48.90
C ALA A 13 4.05 33.90 -49.79
N MET A 14 2.83 34.21 -49.30
CA MET A 14 2.08 35.36 -49.82
C MET A 14 1.39 36.12 -48.68
N VAL A 15 1.89 37.31 -48.46
CA VAL A 15 1.33 38.41 -47.65
C VAL A 15 0.29 39.13 -48.51
N SER A 16 -0.88 39.42 -47.96
CA SER A 16 -1.77 40.43 -48.53
C SER A 16 -2.40 41.25 -47.40
N SER A 17 -1.89 42.44 -47.27
CA SER A 17 -2.49 43.57 -46.56
C SER A 17 -3.52 44.25 -47.47
N LEU A 18 -4.64 44.69 -46.91
CA LEU A 18 -5.50 45.72 -47.51
C LEU A 18 -6.05 46.68 -46.45
N LEU A 19 -5.88 47.97 -46.80
CA LEU A 19 -6.10 49.17 -46.01
C LEU A 19 -7.57 49.68 -46.14
N LEU A 20 -8.03 50.25 -45.04
CA LEU A 20 -8.86 51.47 -44.84
C LEU A 20 -9.71 52.02 -45.98
N THR A 21 -10.97 52.32 -45.68
CA THR A 21 -11.56 53.64 -46.00
C THR A 21 -12.60 54.04 -44.95
N ALA A 22 -12.42 55.26 -44.43
CA ALA A 22 -13.36 55.98 -43.58
C ALA A 22 -14.31 56.82 -44.43
N CYS A 23 -15.55 57.01 -44.00
CA CYS A 23 -16.31 58.22 -44.27
C CYS A 23 -17.42 58.41 -43.22
N GLY A 24 -17.47 59.61 -42.70
CA GLY A 24 -18.26 60.04 -41.55
C GLY A 24 -19.68 60.50 -41.89
N GLY A 25 -20.45 60.75 -40.83
CA GLY A 25 -21.79 61.31 -40.85
C GLY A 25 -22.26 61.61 -39.41
N ASN A 26 -22.43 62.89 -39.13
CA ASN A 26 -22.86 63.52 -37.87
C ASN A 26 -24.36 63.27 -37.62
N ALA A 27 -24.73 62.97 -36.36
CA ALA A 27 -25.97 63.51 -35.72
C ALA A 27 -26.02 63.21 -34.23
N THR A 28 -26.43 64.17 -33.48
CA THR A 28 -26.45 64.47 -32.05
C THR A 28 -27.49 63.71 -31.23
N PRO A 29 -27.57 63.86 -29.88
CA PRO A 29 -27.61 62.75 -28.92
C PRO A 29 -29.01 62.50 -28.32
N THR A 30 -29.28 61.26 -27.84
CA THR A 30 -30.37 61.02 -26.90
C THR A 30 -29.93 60.06 -25.79
N THR A 31 -30.05 60.56 -24.62
CA THR A 31 -30.17 59.99 -23.25
C THR A 31 -29.89 58.51 -23.00
N SER A 32 -28.90 58.35 -22.16
CA SER A 32 -28.64 57.38 -21.10
C SER A 32 -29.66 56.25 -20.83
N GLU A 33 -29.22 55.05 -21.07
CA GLU A 33 -29.48 53.89 -20.20
C GLU A 33 -28.16 53.14 -20.00
N LYS A 34 -27.80 52.95 -18.70
CA LYS A 34 -26.66 52.11 -18.31
C LYS A 34 -26.94 50.68 -18.72
N PRO A 35 -26.04 49.98 -19.47
CA PRO A 35 -26.09 48.52 -19.50
C PRO A 35 -25.61 48.00 -18.14
N ALA A 36 -26.37 47.06 -17.61
CA ALA A 36 -25.99 46.25 -16.47
C ALA A 36 -24.64 45.57 -16.72
N ASP A 37 -23.81 45.63 -15.71
CA ASP A 37 -22.55 44.90 -15.61
C ASP A 37 -22.87 43.39 -15.65
N GLN A 38 -22.75 42.78 -16.84
CA GLN A 38 -22.77 41.35 -17.05
C GLN A 38 -21.36 40.95 -17.45
N GLY A 39 -20.67 40.30 -16.55
CA GLY A 39 -19.41 39.66 -16.87
C GLY A 39 -18.39 39.69 -15.73
N ALA A 40 -18.75 39.12 -14.61
CA ALA A 40 -17.71 38.48 -13.80
C ALA A 40 -17.09 37.41 -14.69
N LYS A 41 -15.88 37.74 -15.25
CA LYS A 41 -15.04 36.72 -15.89
C LYS A 41 -14.85 35.62 -14.87
N GLU A 42 -15.42 34.46 -15.10
CA GLU A 42 -14.93 33.23 -14.47
C GLU A 42 -13.40 33.26 -14.63
N LYS A 43 -12.70 33.40 -13.52
CA LYS A 43 -11.26 33.13 -13.51
C LYS A 43 -11.13 31.71 -14.03
N ASN A 44 -10.42 31.51 -15.14
CA ASN A 44 -10.03 30.20 -15.63
C ASN A 44 -9.42 29.45 -14.43
N LYS A 45 -10.21 28.57 -13.83
CA LYS A 45 -9.77 27.71 -12.75
C LYS A 45 -8.77 26.74 -13.37
N ALA A 46 -7.59 26.61 -12.77
CA ALA A 46 -6.61 25.64 -13.24
C ALA A 46 -7.27 24.25 -13.35
N PRO A 47 -6.92 23.45 -14.37
CA PRO A 47 -7.43 22.08 -14.46
C PRO A 47 -7.12 21.33 -13.16
N GLN A 48 -8.13 20.72 -12.55
CA GLN A 48 -7.97 19.95 -11.31
C GLN A 48 -7.52 18.52 -11.64
N LEU A 49 -6.35 18.41 -12.29
CA LEU A 49 -5.72 17.14 -12.70
C LEU A 49 -4.44 16.94 -11.89
N LEU A 50 -4.32 15.81 -11.20
CA LEU A 50 -3.12 15.36 -10.50
C LEU A 50 -2.49 14.19 -11.27
N ARG A 51 -1.20 14.30 -11.60
CA ARG A 51 -0.45 13.30 -12.39
C ARG A 51 0.64 12.67 -11.53
N LEU A 52 0.54 11.36 -11.36
CA LEU A 52 1.34 10.55 -10.45
C LEU A 52 1.96 9.36 -11.20
N ASN A 53 3.03 8.80 -10.63
CA ASN A 53 3.53 7.48 -10.98
C ASN A 53 3.17 6.48 -9.88
N ILE A 54 2.74 5.26 -10.24
CA ILE A 54 2.44 4.18 -9.30
C ILE A 54 3.38 2.98 -9.45
N ASN A 55 4.51 3.16 -10.14
CA ASN A 55 5.54 2.18 -10.45
C ASN A 55 5.08 1.01 -11.33
N SER A 56 4.16 0.18 -10.85
CA SER A 56 3.78 -1.08 -11.49
C SER A 56 2.27 -1.25 -11.56
N GLU A 57 1.86 -2.24 -12.34
CA GLU A 57 0.47 -2.69 -12.42
C GLU A 57 -0.06 -3.12 -11.05
N PRO A 58 -1.24 -2.63 -10.59
CA PRO A 58 -1.90 -3.19 -9.42
C PRO A 58 -2.33 -4.63 -9.70
N PRO A 59 -1.96 -5.60 -8.84
CA PRO A 59 -2.36 -7.01 -9.02
C PRO A 59 -3.87 -7.20 -9.13
N THR A 60 -4.64 -6.41 -8.40
CA THR A 60 -6.11 -6.41 -8.44
C THR A 60 -6.67 -5.07 -7.98
N LEU A 61 -7.88 -4.73 -8.42
CA LEU A 61 -8.67 -3.63 -7.86
C LEU A 61 -9.94 -4.11 -7.12
N ASP A 62 -10.00 -5.41 -6.77
CA ASP A 62 -11.01 -5.97 -5.88
C ASP A 62 -10.60 -5.76 -4.41
N PRO A 63 -11.33 -4.97 -3.60
CA PRO A 63 -10.95 -4.70 -2.21
C PRO A 63 -10.78 -5.95 -1.35
N GLY A 64 -11.58 -6.99 -1.61
CA GLY A 64 -11.53 -8.24 -0.86
C GLY A 64 -10.40 -9.19 -1.27
N LEU A 65 -9.67 -8.91 -2.35
CA LEU A 65 -8.56 -9.72 -2.87
C LEU A 65 -7.22 -8.99 -2.86
N ALA A 66 -7.25 -7.65 -2.69
CA ALA A 66 -6.04 -6.85 -2.63
C ALA A 66 -5.23 -7.15 -1.37
N GLU A 67 -3.89 -7.16 -1.51
CA GLU A 67 -2.96 -7.46 -0.41
C GLU A 67 -1.68 -6.64 -0.48
N ASP A 68 -1.62 -5.66 -1.36
CA ASP A 68 -0.43 -4.86 -1.61
C ASP A 68 -0.74 -3.35 -1.65
N SER A 69 0.30 -2.54 -1.42
CA SER A 69 0.17 -1.09 -1.35
C SER A 69 -0.19 -0.44 -2.69
N THR A 70 0.19 -1.04 -3.84
CA THR A 70 -0.14 -0.51 -5.17
C THR A 70 -1.65 -0.60 -5.42
N SER A 71 -2.24 -1.79 -5.21
CA SER A 71 -3.69 -2.00 -5.26
C SER A 71 -4.42 -1.15 -4.22
N GLY A 72 -3.96 -1.18 -2.96
CA GLY A 72 -4.56 -0.46 -1.84
C GLY A 72 -4.62 1.05 -2.07
N THR A 73 -3.58 1.65 -2.67
CA THR A 73 -3.55 3.08 -2.99
C THR A 73 -4.70 3.50 -3.90
N LEU A 74 -4.97 2.75 -4.98
CA LEU A 74 -6.08 3.07 -5.89
C LEU A 74 -7.43 2.75 -5.25
N ILE A 75 -7.55 1.61 -4.58
CA ILE A 75 -8.80 1.17 -3.95
C ILE A 75 -9.28 2.21 -2.93
N ARG A 76 -8.41 2.73 -2.05
CA ARG A 76 -8.75 3.76 -1.05
C ARG A 76 -9.29 5.06 -1.65
N GLN A 77 -8.98 5.36 -2.91
CA GLN A 77 -9.53 6.54 -3.59
C GLN A 77 -10.92 6.25 -4.19
N MET A 78 -11.18 4.98 -4.54
CA MET A 78 -12.41 4.60 -5.25
C MET A 78 -13.48 4.00 -4.33
N PHE A 79 -13.09 3.46 -3.19
CA PHE A 79 -14.00 2.89 -2.19
C PHE A 79 -13.93 3.65 -0.86
N GLU A 80 -14.94 3.45 -0.03
CA GLU A 80 -15.00 3.97 1.32
C GLU A 80 -15.56 2.92 2.27
N GLY A 81 -14.87 2.74 3.41
CA GLY A 81 -15.28 1.86 4.49
C GLY A 81 -16.37 2.47 5.39
N LEU A 82 -16.70 1.78 6.47
CA LEU A 82 -17.59 2.32 7.50
C LEU A 82 -16.98 3.56 8.17
N THR A 83 -15.65 3.55 8.33
CA THR A 83 -14.84 4.66 8.81
C THR A 83 -13.82 5.06 7.76
N ARG A 84 -13.17 6.22 7.96
CA ARG A 84 -12.02 6.74 7.21
C ARG A 84 -11.05 7.36 8.21
N ILE A 85 -9.75 7.18 8.01
CA ILE A 85 -8.72 7.81 8.85
C ILE A 85 -8.65 9.29 8.53
N GLY A 86 -8.67 10.13 9.57
CA GLY A 86 -8.58 11.59 9.47
C GLY A 86 -7.15 12.11 9.57
N GLU A 87 -7.00 13.44 9.50
CA GLU A 87 -5.71 14.13 9.69
C GLU A 87 -5.11 13.93 11.09
N ASP A 88 -5.93 13.57 12.06
CA ASP A 88 -5.54 13.27 13.45
C ASP A 88 -5.14 11.81 13.65
N GLU A 89 -4.99 11.05 12.55
CA GLU A 89 -4.66 9.63 12.53
C GLU A 89 -5.70 8.73 13.23
N ASN A 90 -6.91 9.24 13.48
CA ASN A 90 -7.99 8.47 14.11
C ASN A 90 -9.08 8.10 13.09
N PRO A 91 -9.79 6.97 13.32
CA PRO A 91 -10.93 6.59 12.49
C PRO A 91 -12.16 7.47 12.76
N HIS A 92 -12.69 8.08 11.71
CA HIS A 92 -13.91 8.90 11.75
C HIS A 92 -15.04 8.22 10.97
N PRO A 93 -16.33 8.47 11.36
CA PRO A 93 -17.48 7.99 10.59
C PRO A 93 -17.41 8.41 9.11
N ALA A 94 -17.57 7.44 8.21
CA ALA A 94 -17.51 7.62 6.76
C ALA A 94 -18.79 7.12 6.08
N ALA A 95 -18.83 5.95 5.46
CA ALA A 95 -20.09 5.38 4.97
C ALA A 95 -21.10 5.12 6.09
N ALA A 96 -20.64 4.88 7.31
CA ALA A 96 -21.46 4.95 8.51
C ALA A 96 -21.59 6.42 8.98
N GLU A 97 -22.82 6.87 9.28
CA GLU A 97 -23.03 8.18 9.90
C GLU A 97 -23.02 8.12 11.43
N LYS A 98 -23.27 6.93 12.00
CA LYS A 98 -23.32 6.69 13.44
C LYS A 98 -22.72 5.34 13.77
N ILE A 99 -22.01 5.27 14.89
CA ILE A 99 -21.38 4.06 15.43
C ILE A 99 -21.76 3.99 16.92
N ASP A 100 -22.48 2.96 17.30
CA ASP A 100 -22.79 2.65 18.70
C ASP A 100 -21.97 1.42 19.13
N VAL A 101 -21.31 1.52 20.28
CA VAL A 101 -20.45 0.47 20.84
C VAL A 101 -21.01 0.03 22.19
N SER A 102 -21.12 -1.29 22.42
CA SER A 102 -21.54 -1.84 23.71
C SER A 102 -20.50 -1.58 24.81
N ASP A 103 -20.95 -1.63 26.08
CA ASP A 103 -20.09 -1.37 27.25
C ASP A 103 -18.93 -2.38 27.36
N ASP A 104 -19.11 -3.60 26.87
CA ASP A 104 -18.09 -4.66 26.84
C ASP A 104 -17.16 -4.56 25.62
N LEU A 105 -17.31 -3.53 24.78
CA LEU A 105 -16.52 -3.28 23.56
C LEU A 105 -16.54 -4.44 22.54
N LYS A 106 -17.55 -5.32 22.58
CA LYS A 106 -17.65 -6.48 21.68
C LYS A 106 -18.73 -6.35 20.62
N THR A 107 -19.71 -5.46 20.80
CA THR A 107 -20.78 -5.26 19.80
C THR A 107 -20.73 -3.85 19.25
N TYR A 108 -20.60 -3.75 17.95
CA TYR A 108 -20.62 -2.50 17.21
C TYR A 108 -21.86 -2.45 16.33
N THR A 109 -22.61 -1.36 16.40
CA THR A 109 -23.76 -1.11 15.53
C THR A 109 -23.49 0.10 14.67
N PHE A 110 -23.40 -0.11 13.36
CA PHE A 110 -23.17 0.93 12.37
C PHE A 110 -24.46 1.31 11.67
N THR A 111 -24.75 2.61 11.56
CA THR A 111 -25.87 3.13 10.77
C THR A 111 -25.31 3.69 9.46
N ILE A 112 -25.62 3.06 8.34
CA ILE A 112 -25.21 3.53 7.00
C ILE A 112 -25.94 4.81 6.65
N ARG A 113 -25.22 5.78 6.04
CA ARG A 113 -25.77 7.06 5.59
C ARG A 113 -26.91 6.84 4.60
N GLU A 114 -27.97 7.60 4.74
CA GLU A 114 -29.10 7.58 3.80
C GLU A 114 -28.68 8.01 2.38
N ASN A 115 -27.71 8.93 2.27
CA ASN A 115 -27.21 9.45 1.00
C ASN A 115 -25.95 8.72 0.50
N ALA A 116 -25.51 7.63 1.14
CA ALA A 116 -24.43 6.79 0.62
C ALA A 116 -24.86 6.09 -0.66
N LYS A 117 -24.11 6.28 -1.75
CA LYS A 117 -24.43 5.73 -3.08
C LYS A 117 -23.22 5.11 -3.74
N TRP A 118 -23.50 4.08 -4.51
CA TRP A 118 -22.59 3.57 -5.52
C TRP A 118 -22.43 4.56 -6.68
N SER A 119 -21.35 4.46 -7.43
CA SER A 119 -21.05 5.33 -8.58
C SER A 119 -22.09 5.24 -9.72
N ASN A 120 -22.94 4.21 -9.72
CA ASN A 120 -24.09 4.07 -10.62
C ASN A 120 -25.39 4.72 -10.08
N GLY A 121 -25.35 5.31 -8.87
CA GLY A 121 -26.47 5.98 -8.22
C GLY A 121 -27.35 5.08 -7.36
N GLU A 122 -27.15 3.76 -7.33
CA GLU A 122 -27.85 2.86 -6.39
C GLU A 122 -27.41 3.14 -4.95
N PRO A 123 -28.26 2.91 -3.93
CA PRO A 123 -27.88 3.09 -2.53
C PRO A 123 -26.82 2.04 -2.11
N VAL A 124 -25.86 2.48 -1.28
CA VAL A 124 -24.99 1.57 -0.51
C VAL A 124 -25.75 1.14 0.74
N THR A 125 -25.77 -0.14 1.00
CA THR A 125 -26.55 -0.71 2.11
C THR A 125 -25.69 -1.53 3.08
N ALA A 126 -26.21 -1.78 4.28
CA ALA A 126 -25.59 -2.69 5.25
C ALA A 126 -25.41 -4.12 4.70
N TYR A 127 -26.28 -4.52 3.78
CA TYR A 127 -26.17 -5.83 3.09
C TYR A 127 -24.94 -5.94 2.19
N ASP A 128 -24.46 -4.80 1.61
CA ASP A 128 -23.26 -4.79 0.78
C ASP A 128 -22.00 -5.02 1.63
N PHE A 129 -21.94 -4.45 2.84
CA PHE A 129 -20.87 -4.70 3.81
C PHE A 129 -20.92 -6.14 4.34
N GLU A 130 -22.09 -6.63 4.76
CA GLU A 130 -22.25 -8.03 5.19
C GLU A 130 -21.79 -9.00 4.12
N PHE A 131 -22.21 -8.77 2.86
CA PHE A 131 -21.82 -9.60 1.72
C PHE A 131 -20.30 -9.55 1.49
N ALA A 132 -19.70 -8.34 1.45
CA ALA A 132 -18.28 -8.16 1.19
C ALA A 132 -17.42 -8.91 2.23
N TRP A 133 -17.72 -8.74 3.53
CA TRP A 133 -16.93 -9.35 4.60
C TRP A 133 -17.11 -10.87 4.66
N LYS A 134 -18.34 -11.37 4.46
CA LYS A 134 -18.59 -12.81 4.37
C LYS A 134 -17.95 -13.46 3.15
N ARG A 135 -17.87 -12.72 2.03
CA ARG A 135 -17.15 -13.15 0.82
C ARG A 135 -15.64 -13.27 1.08
N VAL A 136 -15.02 -12.31 1.76
CA VAL A 136 -13.60 -12.37 2.15
C VAL A 136 -13.33 -13.60 3.04
N LEU A 137 -14.24 -13.91 3.95
CA LEU A 137 -14.13 -15.06 4.86
C LEU A 137 -14.45 -16.42 4.19
N ASP A 138 -15.10 -16.42 3.03
CA ASP A 138 -15.41 -17.67 2.33
C ASP A 138 -14.11 -18.35 1.85
N PRO A 139 -13.82 -19.60 2.29
CA PRO A 139 -12.64 -20.34 1.84
C PRO A 139 -12.50 -20.44 0.31
N ALA A 140 -13.62 -20.42 -0.42
CA ALA A 140 -13.64 -20.47 -1.88
C ALA A 140 -13.14 -19.17 -2.53
N THR A 141 -13.15 -18.04 -1.82
CA THR A 141 -12.62 -16.76 -2.27
C THR A 141 -11.09 -16.74 -2.20
N ALA A 142 -10.50 -17.51 -1.30
CA ALA A 142 -9.05 -17.59 -1.07
C ALA A 142 -8.40 -16.21 -0.86
N ALA A 143 -9.06 -15.34 -0.09
CA ALA A 143 -8.56 -14.00 0.22
C ALA A 143 -7.39 -14.09 1.21
N ASN A 144 -6.21 -13.58 0.83
CA ASN A 144 -5.02 -13.62 1.67
C ASN A 144 -5.17 -12.80 2.96
N TYR A 145 -5.98 -11.73 2.92
CA TYR A 145 -6.29 -10.88 4.08
C TYR A 145 -7.50 -11.35 4.92
N ALA A 146 -8.04 -12.56 4.70
CA ALA A 146 -9.16 -13.07 5.49
C ALA A 146 -8.87 -13.06 7.02
N TYR A 147 -7.61 -13.23 7.42
CA TYR A 147 -7.18 -13.22 8.81
C TYR A 147 -7.45 -11.90 9.55
N GLN A 148 -7.45 -10.76 8.86
CA GLN A 148 -7.79 -9.47 9.47
C GLN A 148 -9.22 -9.42 10.01
N LEU A 149 -10.14 -10.24 9.45
CA LEU A 149 -11.51 -10.35 9.93
C LEU A 149 -11.67 -11.33 11.10
N TYR A 150 -10.59 -12.02 11.53
CA TYR A 150 -10.68 -13.03 12.62
C TYR A 150 -10.96 -12.43 14.00
N VAL A 151 -10.85 -11.12 14.15
CA VAL A 151 -11.35 -10.39 15.33
C VAL A 151 -12.87 -10.48 15.47
N ILE A 152 -13.60 -10.80 14.40
CA ILE A 152 -15.04 -10.96 14.37
C ILE A 152 -15.40 -12.38 14.84
N LYS A 153 -16.42 -12.48 15.68
CA LYS A 153 -16.91 -13.73 16.26
C LYS A 153 -17.13 -14.82 15.20
N ASN A 154 -16.54 -15.98 15.44
CA ASN A 154 -16.59 -17.16 14.57
C ASN A 154 -16.00 -16.98 13.15
N ALA A 155 -15.40 -15.82 12.83
CA ALA A 155 -14.86 -15.57 11.48
C ALA A 155 -13.71 -16.53 11.14
N GLU A 156 -12.75 -16.72 12.04
CA GLU A 156 -11.64 -17.68 11.86
C GLU A 156 -12.15 -19.11 11.66
N LYS A 157 -13.11 -19.55 12.50
CA LYS A 157 -13.69 -20.91 12.41
C LYS A 157 -14.40 -21.14 11.08
N PHE A 158 -15.10 -20.13 10.58
CA PHE A 158 -15.76 -20.20 9.27
C PHE A 158 -14.72 -20.27 8.15
N ASN A 159 -13.75 -19.38 8.13
CA ASN A 159 -12.71 -19.35 7.10
C ASN A 159 -11.88 -20.65 7.08
N LYS A 160 -11.58 -21.24 8.25
CA LYS A 160 -10.89 -22.53 8.37
C LYS A 160 -11.82 -23.75 8.18
N SER A 161 -13.09 -23.54 7.80
CA SER A 161 -14.10 -24.60 7.58
C SER A 161 -14.44 -25.46 8.81
N GLU A 162 -14.19 -24.97 10.01
CA GLU A 162 -14.57 -25.62 11.27
C GLU A 162 -16.07 -25.49 11.53
N ILE A 163 -16.67 -24.38 11.12
CA ILE A 163 -18.12 -24.20 11.01
C ILE A 163 -18.49 -23.98 9.53
N LYS A 164 -19.72 -24.36 9.15
CA LYS A 164 -20.18 -24.31 7.75
C LYS A 164 -21.24 -23.26 7.49
N ASP A 165 -21.97 -22.86 8.52
CA ASP A 165 -23.03 -21.86 8.38
C ASP A 165 -22.46 -20.46 8.57
N VAL A 166 -22.37 -19.72 7.50
CA VAL A 166 -21.93 -18.31 7.51
C VAL A 166 -22.83 -17.40 8.36
N ALA A 167 -24.04 -17.83 8.68
CA ALA A 167 -24.94 -17.11 9.58
C ALA A 167 -24.47 -17.10 11.05
N GLU A 168 -23.55 -18.01 11.42
CA GLU A 168 -22.94 -18.05 12.76
C GLU A 168 -21.82 -17.02 12.94
N VAL A 169 -21.34 -16.40 11.84
CA VAL A 169 -20.33 -15.34 11.89
C VAL A 169 -20.98 -14.06 12.40
N GLY A 170 -20.29 -13.36 13.30
CA GLY A 170 -20.76 -12.14 13.98
C GLY A 170 -20.93 -10.93 13.07
N ILE A 171 -21.45 -11.08 11.85
CA ILE A 171 -21.72 -10.01 10.89
C ILE A 171 -23.16 -10.11 10.44
N LYS A 172 -23.99 -9.09 10.73
CA LYS A 172 -25.41 -9.14 10.40
C LYS A 172 -25.98 -7.78 10.03
N ALA A 173 -26.43 -7.60 8.80
CA ALA A 173 -27.33 -6.52 8.42
C ALA A 173 -28.75 -6.84 8.93
N THR A 174 -29.29 -6.01 9.80
CA THR A 174 -30.66 -6.18 10.33
C THR A 174 -31.70 -5.50 9.46
N ASP A 175 -31.29 -4.51 8.69
CA ASP A 175 -32.05 -3.79 7.66
C ASP A 175 -31.06 -3.13 6.66
N GLU A 176 -31.55 -2.35 5.70
CA GLU A 176 -30.72 -1.70 4.66
C GLU A 176 -29.65 -0.74 5.22
N ARG A 177 -29.86 -0.22 6.43
CA ARG A 177 -28.98 0.79 7.01
C ARG A 177 -28.24 0.35 8.27
N THR A 178 -28.63 -0.77 8.87
CA THR A 178 -28.11 -1.20 10.17
C THR A 178 -27.25 -2.45 10.01
N LEU A 179 -25.94 -2.31 10.28
CA LEU A 179 -24.99 -3.43 10.36
C LEU A 179 -24.60 -3.63 11.82
N VAL A 180 -24.81 -4.83 12.35
CA VAL A 180 -24.36 -5.25 13.68
C VAL A 180 -23.18 -6.19 13.54
N VAL A 181 -22.10 -5.90 14.25
CA VAL A 181 -20.87 -6.72 14.27
C VAL A 181 -20.57 -7.13 15.71
N GLU A 182 -20.43 -8.43 15.93
CA GLU A 182 -19.99 -9.01 17.19
C GLU A 182 -18.53 -9.45 17.07
N LEU A 183 -17.67 -9.00 18.00
CA LEU A 183 -16.26 -9.40 18.07
C LEU A 183 -16.06 -10.61 18.97
N GLU A 184 -15.00 -11.38 18.71
CA GLU A 184 -14.55 -12.49 19.57
C GLU A 184 -14.06 -11.93 20.91
N ASN A 185 -13.23 -10.89 20.87
CA ASN A 185 -12.68 -10.18 22.02
C ASN A 185 -12.76 -8.66 21.82
N PRO A 186 -12.68 -7.83 22.87
CA PRO A 186 -12.51 -6.39 22.71
C PRO A 186 -11.27 -6.11 21.88
N THR A 187 -11.42 -5.37 20.78
CA THR A 187 -10.34 -5.10 19.83
C THR A 187 -10.18 -3.58 19.69
N PRO A 188 -9.16 -2.97 20.32
CA PRO A 188 -9.00 -1.51 20.36
C PRO A 188 -8.93 -0.85 18.98
N TYR A 189 -8.31 -1.53 18.02
CA TYR A 189 -8.08 -1.05 16.65
C TYR A 189 -9.21 -1.43 15.67
N PHE A 190 -10.34 -1.99 16.13
CA PHE A 190 -11.40 -2.46 15.21
C PHE A 190 -11.95 -1.36 14.30
N LEU A 191 -12.12 -0.13 14.79
CA LEU A 191 -12.59 0.98 13.96
C LEU A 191 -11.57 1.40 12.90
N GLU A 192 -10.27 1.23 13.14
CA GLU A 192 -9.23 1.43 12.12
C GLU A 192 -9.35 0.38 11.02
N LEU A 193 -9.57 -0.90 11.39
CA LEU A 193 -9.83 -1.98 10.43
C LEU A 193 -11.03 -1.66 9.51
N THR A 194 -12.08 -1.02 10.02
CA THR A 194 -13.25 -0.66 9.20
C THR A 194 -12.99 0.47 8.20
N ALA A 195 -11.80 1.10 8.25
CA ALA A 195 -11.27 2.03 7.23
C ALA A 195 -10.35 1.34 6.22
N PHE A 196 -9.88 0.13 6.52
CA PHE A 196 -8.95 -0.61 5.69
C PHE A 196 -9.66 -1.24 4.48
N TYR A 197 -8.97 -1.35 3.34
CA TYR A 197 -9.62 -1.74 2.08
C TYR A 197 -10.28 -3.12 2.09
N THR A 198 -9.77 -4.09 2.85
CA THR A 198 -10.39 -5.43 2.98
C THR A 198 -11.80 -5.37 3.60
N TYR A 199 -12.08 -4.34 4.42
CA TYR A 199 -13.39 -4.10 5.02
C TYR A 199 -14.30 -3.20 4.17
N MET A 200 -13.86 -2.74 3.00
CA MET A 200 -14.69 -1.92 2.12
C MET A 200 -15.81 -2.76 1.49
N PRO A 201 -16.98 -2.16 1.22
CA PRO A 201 -18.11 -2.87 0.63
C PRO A 201 -17.87 -3.13 -0.85
N VAL A 202 -18.48 -4.16 -1.40
CA VAL A 202 -18.60 -4.38 -2.84
C VAL A 202 -20.07 -4.52 -3.24
N ASN A 203 -20.44 -4.06 -4.43
CA ASN A 203 -21.82 -4.17 -4.90
C ASN A 203 -22.18 -5.64 -5.16
N LYS A 204 -22.99 -6.22 -4.28
CA LYS A 204 -23.37 -7.64 -4.32
C LYS A 204 -23.88 -8.07 -5.69
N LYS A 205 -24.78 -7.28 -6.30
CA LYS A 205 -25.41 -7.64 -7.59
C LYS A 205 -24.37 -7.74 -8.71
N VAL A 206 -23.37 -6.83 -8.70
CA VAL A 206 -22.31 -6.80 -9.71
C VAL A 206 -21.37 -8.00 -9.53
N VAL A 207 -20.91 -8.25 -8.31
CA VAL A 207 -19.97 -9.34 -7.99
C VAL A 207 -20.60 -10.71 -8.29
N GLU A 208 -21.87 -10.94 -7.93
CA GLU A 208 -22.56 -12.20 -8.19
C GLU A 208 -22.84 -12.42 -9.69
N ALA A 209 -23.08 -11.34 -10.44
CA ALA A 209 -23.36 -11.42 -11.88
C ALA A 209 -22.10 -11.57 -12.73
N ASN A 210 -20.95 -11.12 -12.26
CA ASN A 210 -19.71 -11.06 -13.03
C ASN A 210 -18.48 -11.30 -12.16
N LYS A 211 -17.83 -12.44 -12.33
CA LYS A 211 -16.62 -12.79 -11.56
C LYS A 211 -15.41 -11.90 -11.87
N ASP A 212 -15.38 -11.34 -13.09
CA ASP A 212 -14.26 -10.50 -13.57
C ASP A 212 -14.58 -9.00 -13.45
N TRP A 213 -15.46 -8.62 -12.51
CA TRP A 213 -15.97 -7.26 -12.36
C TRP A 213 -14.88 -6.22 -12.11
N ALA A 214 -13.77 -6.62 -11.49
CA ALA A 214 -12.66 -5.76 -11.06
C ALA A 214 -11.41 -5.87 -11.97
N ASN A 215 -11.52 -6.50 -13.15
CA ASN A 215 -10.37 -6.71 -14.03
C ASN A 215 -10.13 -5.56 -15.03
N ASP A 216 -11.13 -4.73 -15.28
CA ASP A 216 -11.07 -3.65 -16.26
C ASP A 216 -11.92 -2.44 -15.87
N ALA A 217 -11.59 -1.26 -16.43
CA ALA A 217 -12.42 -0.07 -16.33
C ALA A 217 -13.67 -0.19 -17.23
N THR A 218 -14.69 -0.84 -16.71
CA THR A 218 -15.98 -1.03 -17.40
C THR A 218 -17.13 -0.45 -16.58
N ASP A 219 -18.33 -0.43 -17.15
CA ASP A 219 -19.57 -0.07 -16.45
C ASP A 219 -19.91 -1.01 -15.27
N LYS A 220 -19.20 -2.13 -15.16
CA LYS A 220 -19.31 -3.09 -14.05
C LYS A 220 -18.41 -2.77 -12.87
N TYR A 221 -17.35 -1.97 -13.05
CA TYR A 221 -16.53 -1.53 -11.94
C TYR A 221 -17.23 -0.40 -11.19
N ILE A 222 -18.00 -0.77 -10.17
CA ILE A 222 -18.85 0.13 -9.39
C ILE A 222 -18.23 0.30 -7.99
N SER A 223 -18.00 1.53 -7.59
CA SER A 223 -17.36 1.91 -6.33
C SER A 223 -18.18 2.95 -5.57
N ASN A 224 -17.86 3.18 -4.29
CA ASN A 224 -18.63 4.07 -3.41
C ASN A 224 -17.80 5.22 -2.82
N GLY A 225 -16.56 5.40 -3.26
CA GLY A 225 -15.63 6.40 -2.73
C GLY A 225 -15.67 7.74 -3.47
N PRO A 226 -14.73 8.66 -3.11
CA PRO A 226 -14.64 10.00 -3.67
C PRO A 226 -14.34 10.03 -5.17
N PHE A 227 -13.67 9.02 -5.69
CA PHE A 227 -13.39 8.85 -7.12
C PHE A 227 -13.96 7.54 -7.63
N LYS A 228 -14.04 7.40 -8.95
CA LYS A 228 -14.42 6.17 -9.66
C LYS A 228 -13.44 5.90 -10.80
N LEU A 229 -13.23 4.64 -11.13
CA LEU A 229 -12.38 4.22 -12.24
C LEU A 229 -12.98 4.70 -13.58
N ASP A 230 -12.17 5.38 -14.38
CA ASP A 230 -12.55 5.90 -15.69
C ASP A 230 -11.80 5.16 -16.81
N LYS A 231 -10.51 4.87 -16.59
CA LYS A 231 -9.64 4.23 -17.55
C LYS A 231 -8.64 3.31 -16.85
N TRP A 232 -8.37 2.16 -17.44
CA TRP A 232 -7.28 1.29 -17.04
C TRP A 232 -6.68 0.61 -18.27
N GLU A 233 -5.57 1.16 -18.74
CA GLU A 233 -4.72 0.55 -19.74
C GLU A 233 -3.64 -0.22 -19.02
N HIS A 234 -3.75 -1.53 -18.98
CA HIS A 234 -2.85 -2.41 -18.24
C HIS A 234 -1.37 -2.16 -18.59
N ASN A 235 -0.51 -2.13 -17.57
CA ASN A 235 0.92 -1.83 -17.64
C ASN A 235 1.25 -0.47 -18.26
N ASN A 236 0.31 0.47 -18.26
CA ASN A 236 0.49 1.81 -18.82
C ASN A 236 -0.07 2.90 -17.91
N VAL A 237 -1.39 2.96 -17.73
CA VAL A 237 -2.04 4.03 -16.96
C VAL A 237 -3.37 3.60 -16.37
N ALA A 238 -3.61 3.99 -15.12
CA ALA A 238 -4.94 4.00 -14.51
C ALA A 238 -5.39 5.45 -14.28
N GLU A 239 -6.63 5.78 -14.64
CA GLU A 239 -7.21 7.10 -14.40
C GLU A 239 -8.50 6.95 -13.60
N ILE A 240 -8.60 7.75 -12.55
CA ILE A 240 -9.80 7.88 -11.74
C ILE A 240 -10.34 9.30 -11.83
N VAL A 241 -11.67 9.44 -11.84
CA VAL A 241 -12.36 10.71 -11.93
C VAL A 241 -13.26 10.92 -10.73
N LYS A 242 -13.55 12.18 -10.42
CA LYS A 242 -14.50 12.54 -9.36
C LYS A 242 -15.80 11.75 -9.48
N ASN A 243 -16.26 11.20 -8.36
CA ASN A 243 -17.54 10.51 -8.27
C ASN A 243 -18.63 11.48 -7.77
N ASP A 244 -19.44 11.99 -8.68
CA ASP A 244 -20.54 12.92 -8.35
C ASP A 244 -21.65 12.27 -7.51
N GLN A 245 -21.69 10.95 -7.39
CA GLN A 245 -22.62 10.21 -6.55
C GLN A 245 -22.12 10.02 -5.11
N TYR A 246 -20.84 10.36 -4.85
CA TYR A 246 -20.25 10.25 -3.52
C TYR A 246 -20.96 11.19 -2.53
N TRP A 247 -21.27 10.68 -1.33
CA TRP A 247 -22.07 11.43 -0.35
C TRP A 247 -21.44 12.76 0.09
N ASP A 248 -20.11 12.88 0.01
CA ASP A 248 -19.33 14.07 0.37
C ASP A 248 -18.61 14.69 -0.85
N ALA A 249 -19.20 14.56 -2.04
CA ALA A 249 -18.62 15.00 -3.31
C ALA A 249 -18.24 16.50 -3.33
N ASP A 250 -18.91 17.33 -2.54
CA ASP A 250 -18.63 18.77 -2.46
C ASP A 250 -17.23 19.07 -1.90
N LYS A 251 -16.62 18.13 -1.16
CA LYS A 251 -15.26 18.25 -0.63
C LYS A 251 -14.19 17.68 -1.56
N VAL A 252 -14.57 17.03 -2.63
CA VAL A 252 -13.64 16.49 -3.64
C VAL A 252 -13.37 17.58 -4.67
N HIS A 253 -12.13 18.02 -4.76
CA HIS A 253 -11.76 19.18 -5.60
C HIS A 253 -11.11 18.76 -6.91
N LEU A 254 -10.35 17.66 -6.93
CA LEU A 254 -9.76 17.13 -8.17
C LEU A 254 -10.83 16.57 -9.09
N ASP A 255 -10.75 16.91 -10.39
CA ASP A 255 -11.60 16.33 -11.41
C ASP A 255 -11.09 14.94 -11.84
N ARG A 256 -9.76 14.75 -11.83
CA ARG A 256 -9.08 13.53 -12.29
C ARG A 256 -7.74 13.33 -11.57
N ILE A 257 -7.39 12.06 -11.33
CA ILE A 257 -6.04 11.62 -10.97
C ILE A 257 -5.59 10.60 -12.02
N SER A 258 -4.40 10.81 -12.57
CA SER A 258 -3.78 9.90 -13.55
C SER A 258 -2.56 9.24 -12.90
N PHE A 259 -2.52 7.91 -12.90
CA PHE A 259 -1.43 7.10 -12.38
C PHE A 259 -0.75 6.37 -13.53
N VAL A 260 0.41 6.86 -13.98
CA VAL A 260 1.24 6.12 -14.94
C VAL A 260 2.01 5.00 -14.25
N MET A 261 2.34 3.94 -14.99
CA MET A 261 3.03 2.75 -14.46
C MET A 261 4.44 2.68 -15.03
N ILE A 262 5.39 3.37 -14.39
CA ILE A 262 6.79 3.46 -14.82
C ILE A 262 7.68 2.90 -13.72
N GLU A 263 8.27 1.73 -13.98
CA GLU A 263 9.16 1.05 -13.03
C GLU A 263 10.53 1.73 -12.89
N ASP A 264 11.04 2.33 -13.98
CA ASP A 264 12.33 3.02 -14.01
C ASP A 264 12.24 4.35 -13.25
N GLN A 265 12.82 4.38 -12.06
CA GLN A 265 12.76 5.52 -11.14
C GLN A 265 13.37 6.79 -11.73
N ALA A 266 14.47 6.65 -12.52
CA ALA A 266 15.12 7.80 -13.15
C ALA A 266 14.23 8.41 -14.23
N THR A 267 13.54 7.59 -15.02
CA THR A 267 12.54 8.04 -16.01
C THR A 267 11.39 8.77 -15.34
N ALA A 268 10.78 8.17 -14.30
CA ALA A 268 9.68 8.80 -13.56
C ALA A 268 10.11 10.13 -12.92
N PHE A 269 11.30 10.19 -12.33
CA PHE A 269 11.84 11.41 -11.76
C PHE A 269 12.10 12.49 -12.82
N ASN A 270 12.62 12.13 -14.00
CA ASN A 270 12.80 13.07 -15.12
C ASN A 270 11.46 13.62 -15.64
N MET A 271 10.40 12.82 -15.65
CA MET A 271 9.05 13.28 -15.99
C MET A 271 8.53 14.31 -14.96
N PHE A 272 8.84 14.13 -13.68
CA PHE A 272 8.56 15.14 -12.66
C PHE A 272 9.35 16.44 -12.92
N GLU A 273 10.66 16.35 -13.17
CA GLU A 273 11.51 17.52 -13.45
C GLU A 273 11.10 18.27 -14.74
N SER A 274 10.51 17.57 -15.72
CA SER A 274 9.97 18.17 -16.95
C SER A 274 8.55 18.71 -16.80
N GLY A 275 7.88 18.46 -15.65
CA GLY A 275 6.50 18.88 -15.39
C GLY A 275 5.44 17.99 -16.04
N GLU A 276 5.79 16.76 -16.42
CA GLU A 276 4.84 15.73 -16.89
C GLU A 276 4.15 15.03 -15.73
N LEU A 277 4.81 14.96 -14.57
CA LEU A 277 4.23 14.52 -13.28
C LEU A 277 4.21 15.69 -12.30
N ASP A 278 3.27 15.66 -11.36
CA ASP A 278 3.10 16.68 -10.31
C ASP A 278 3.70 16.26 -8.96
N TRP A 279 4.10 14.98 -8.87
CA TRP A 279 4.65 14.35 -7.67
C TRP A 279 5.60 13.23 -8.08
N ALA A 280 6.73 13.09 -7.39
CA ALA A 280 7.64 11.94 -7.53
C ALA A 280 8.05 11.42 -6.16
N GLY A 281 8.16 10.11 -6.05
CA GLY A 281 8.47 9.41 -4.80
C GLY A 281 7.22 8.99 -4.04
N ALA A 282 7.41 8.71 -2.75
CA ALA A 282 6.36 8.16 -1.88
C ALA A 282 5.11 9.06 -1.79
N PRO A 283 3.94 8.46 -1.53
CA PRO A 283 3.71 7.04 -1.22
C PRO A 283 3.49 6.16 -2.45
N THR A 284 3.27 6.73 -3.63
CA THR A 284 2.86 5.97 -4.83
C THR A 284 4.02 5.42 -5.65
N SER A 285 5.22 5.97 -5.45
CA SER A 285 6.44 5.55 -6.14
C SER A 285 7.68 5.76 -5.26
N ASP A 286 8.87 5.54 -5.82
CA ASP A 286 10.13 5.78 -5.14
C ASP A 286 10.98 6.81 -5.91
N LEU A 287 11.78 7.58 -5.18
CA LEU A 287 12.81 8.43 -5.80
C LEU A 287 14.06 7.61 -6.13
N PRO A 288 14.78 7.93 -7.22
CA PRO A 288 16.10 7.34 -7.47
C PRO A 288 17.01 7.63 -6.27
N THR A 289 17.65 6.60 -5.73
CA THR A 289 18.53 6.76 -4.56
C THR A 289 19.65 7.77 -4.80
N ASP A 290 20.14 7.87 -6.04
CA ASP A 290 21.20 8.80 -6.43
C ASP A 290 20.74 10.27 -6.45
N ALA A 291 19.43 10.53 -6.54
CA ALA A 291 18.88 11.88 -6.48
C ALA A 291 18.73 12.41 -5.03
N ILE A 292 18.62 11.53 -4.05
CA ILE A 292 18.34 11.87 -2.64
C ILE A 292 19.31 12.91 -2.07
N PRO A 293 20.66 12.76 -2.16
CA PRO A 293 21.59 13.74 -1.62
C PRO A 293 21.40 15.13 -2.22
N SER A 294 21.28 15.19 -3.54
CA SER A 294 21.11 16.47 -4.25
C SER A 294 19.80 17.18 -3.88
N LEU A 295 18.69 16.42 -3.78
CA LEU A 295 17.40 16.97 -3.38
C LEU A 295 17.42 17.48 -1.93
N LYS A 296 18.15 16.78 -1.05
CA LYS A 296 18.36 17.17 0.35
C LYS A 296 19.15 18.50 0.42
N ASP A 297 20.25 18.61 -0.32
CA ASP A 297 21.07 19.82 -0.37
C ASP A 297 20.30 21.03 -0.94
N GLN A 298 19.39 20.80 -1.87
CA GLN A 298 18.50 21.81 -2.45
C GLN A 298 17.31 22.18 -1.53
N GLY A 299 17.09 21.48 -0.45
CA GLY A 299 15.94 21.67 0.43
C GLY A 299 14.59 21.31 -0.21
N ARG A 300 14.59 20.49 -1.25
CA ARG A 300 13.38 20.05 -1.98
C ARG A 300 12.82 18.74 -1.43
N LEU A 301 13.66 17.93 -0.80
CA LEU A 301 13.30 16.60 -0.31
C LEU A 301 12.42 16.69 0.94
N ASN A 302 11.27 16.05 0.89
CA ASN A 302 10.44 15.78 2.07
C ASN A 302 10.72 14.35 2.53
N ILE A 303 10.91 14.16 3.84
CA ILE A 303 11.10 12.83 4.46
C ILE A 303 10.21 12.77 5.69
N TYR A 304 9.49 11.65 5.87
CA TYR A 304 8.71 11.37 7.06
C TYR A 304 8.79 9.89 7.45
N PRO A 305 8.83 9.57 8.75
CA PRO A 305 8.79 8.19 9.22
C PRO A 305 7.39 7.60 9.06
N ILE A 306 7.32 6.30 8.82
CA ILE A 306 6.06 5.54 8.82
C ILE A 306 6.19 4.26 9.64
N ALA A 307 5.07 3.72 10.07
CA ALA A 307 5.02 2.42 10.71
C ALA A 307 5.22 1.31 9.68
N GLY A 308 6.47 0.92 9.47
CA GLY A 308 6.79 -0.11 8.50
C GLY A 308 8.22 -0.62 8.63
N THR A 309 8.44 -1.84 8.18
CA THR A 309 9.74 -2.53 8.26
C THR A 309 10.07 -3.19 6.93
N TYR A 310 11.26 -2.92 6.42
CA TYR A 310 11.85 -3.61 5.27
C TYR A 310 12.61 -4.84 5.77
N TRP A 311 12.33 -6.00 5.19
CA TRP A 311 13.01 -7.25 5.57
C TRP A 311 13.23 -8.19 4.38
N TYR A 312 14.04 -9.21 4.59
CA TYR A 312 14.09 -10.37 3.74
C TYR A 312 13.40 -11.54 4.44
N LYS A 313 12.54 -12.27 3.70
CA LYS A 313 11.92 -13.53 4.11
C LYS A 313 12.83 -14.70 3.72
N PHE A 314 12.93 -15.72 4.58
CA PHE A 314 13.57 -16.98 4.27
C PHE A 314 12.50 -18.04 4.06
N GLN A 315 12.67 -18.87 3.02
CA GLN A 315 11.84 -20.07 2.84
C GLN A 315 12.31 -21.15 3.80
N THR A 316 11.55 -21.37 4.89
CA THR A 316 12.02 -22.13 6.05
C THR A 316 11.90 -23.65 5.92
N GLU A 317 11.31 -24.17 4.86
CA GLU A 317 11.19 -25.62 4.62
C GLU A 317 12.36 -26.20 3.83
N ASN A 318 13.09 -25.36 3.09
CA ASN A 318 14.14 -25.80 2.17
C ASN A 318 15.55 -25.53 2.70
N PRO A 319 16.49 -26.51 2.55
CA PRO A 319 17.89 -26.25 2.86
C PRO A 319 18.48 -25.12 2.01
N PRO A 320 19.40 -24.30 2.55
CA PRO A 320 19.91 -24.37 3.92
C PRO A 320 19.07 -23.61 4.94
N PHE A 321 17.99 -22.92 4.49
CA PHE A 321 17.21 -22.02 5.34
C PHE A 321 16.17 -22.75 6.22
N ASN A 322 16.05 -24.06 6.15
CA ASN A 322 15.33 -24.87 7.13
C ASN A 322 16.06 -24.98 8.48
N ASN A 323 17.27 -24.43 8.60
CA ASN A 323 18.02 -24.34 9.84
C ASN A 323 18.05 -22.88 10.36
N ALA A 324 17.56 -22.66 11.59
CA ALA A 324 17.50 -21.33 12.19
C ALA A 324 18.87 -20.66 12.38
N LYS A 325 19.92 -21.44 12.65
CA LYS A 325 21.29 -20.90 12.78
C LYS A 325 21.79 -20.34 11.44
N VAL A 326 21.47 -20.99 10.33
CA VAL A 326 21.80 -20.46 9.00
C VAL A 326 21.05 -19.17 8.73
N ARG A 327 19.75 -19.08 9.01
CA ARG A 327 18.97 -17.84 8.86
C ARG A 327 19.55 -16.70 9.69
N LYS A 328 19.83 -16.98 10.98
CA LYS A 328 20.48 -16.01 11.88
C LYS A 328 21.84 -15.56 11.36
N ALA A 329 22.64 -16.46 10.82
CA ALA A 329 23.94 -16.12 10.26
C ALA A 329 23.82 -15.10 9.12
N PHE A 330 22.92 -15.34 8.17
CA PHE A 330 22.66 -14.41 7.07
C PHE A 330 22.12 -13.06 7.56
N ALA A 331 21.24 -13.04 8.57
CA ALA A 331 20.69 -11.81 9.13
C ALA A 331 21.74 -11.00 9.92
N TYR A 332 22.59 -11.65 10.73
CA TYR A 332 23.56 -10.98 11.61
C TYR A 332 24.78 -10.43 10.86
N ALA A 333 25.10 -10.97 9.68
CA ALA A 333 26.20 -10.49 8.85
C ALA A 333 25.87 -9.18 8.11
N ILE A 334 24.60 -8.73 8.09
CA ILE A 334 24.19 -7.52 7.40
C ILE A 334 24.61 -6.29 8.23
N ASP A 335 25.28 -5.34 7.55
CA ASP A 335 25.59 -4.00 8.05
C ASP A 335 24.47 -3.04 7.62
N ARG A 336 23.46 -2.87 8.45
CA ARG A 336 22.26 -2.08 8.19
C ARG A 336 22.57 -0.60 8.12
N GLN A 337 23.42 -0.13 9.05
CA GLN A 337 23.81 1.28 9.08
C GLN A 337 24.51 1.67 7.78
N SER A 338 25.41 0.84 7.28
CA SER A 338 26.11 1.08 6.00
C SER A 338 25.14 1.14 4.81
N ILE A 339 24.09 0.32 4.80
CA ILE A 339 23.04 0.37 3.76
C ILE A 339 22.29 1.71 3.82
N ILE A 340 21.94 2.15 5.03
CA ILE A 340 21.23 3.42 5.22
C ILE A 340 22.10 4.61 4.80
N ASP A 341 23.35 4.63 5.21
CA ASP A 341 24.24 5.77 4.98
C ASP A 341 24.69 5.89 3.52
N ASN A 342 24.87 4.74 2.83
CA ASN A 342 25.49 4.72 1.51
C ASN A 342 24.55 4.32 0.36
N VAL A 343 23.41 3.70 0.64
CA VAL A 343 22.47 3.25 -0.40
C VAL A 343 21.17 4.04 -0.37
N THR A 344 20.44 3.99 0.74
CA THR A 344 19.09 4.59 0.79
C THR A 344 19.11 6.07 1.15
N GLN A 345 19.97 6.52 2.03
CA GLN A 345 20.26 7.92 2.41
C GLN A 345 19.03 8.75 2.84
N ALA A 346 17.91 8.10 3.19
CA ALA A 346 16.63 8.72 3.49
C ALA A 346 16.25 8.66 4.98
N ASN A 347 17.24 8.70 5.87
CA ASN A 347 17.07 8.78 7.33
C ASN A 347 16.33 7.59 7.97
N GLN A 348 16.37 6.42 7.36
CA GLN A 348 15.84 5.19 7.96
C GLN A 348 16.59 4.85 9.27
N LEU A 349 15.99 3.98 10.08
CA LEU A 349 16.64 3.43 11.26
C LEU A 349 16.97 1.95 11.05
N PRO A 350 18.15 1.44 11.48
CA PRO A 350 18.45 0.01 11.42
C PRO A 350 17.41 -0.81 12.18
N ALA A 351 16.88 -1.88 11.58
CA ALA A 351 15.87 -2.72 12.21
C ALA A 351 16.49 -3.99 12.80
N MET A 352 16.42 -4.13 14.12
CA MET A 352 16.76 -5.33 14.87
C MET A 352 15.52 -5.99 15.51
N GLY A 353 14.34 -5.78 14.90
CA GLY A 353 13.04 -6.33 15.24
C GLY A 353 12.09 -6.23 14.06
N ALA A 354 10.95 -6.89 14.15
CA ALA A 354 9.88 -6.84 13.15
C ALA A 354 8.98 -5.61 13.34
N VAL A 355 8.67 -5.27 14.59
CA VAL A 355 7.76 -4.18 14.97
C VAL A 355 8.50 -2.84 14.93
N PRO A 356 7.98 -1.83 14.19
CA PRO A 356 8.64 -0.53 14.09
C PRO A 356 8.59 0.26 15.41
N PRO A 357 9.55 1.19 15.66
CA PRO A 357 9.65 1.94 16.93
C PRO A 357 8.39 2.74 17.30
N THR A 358 7.58 3.16 16.32
CA THR A 358 6.30 3.86 16.55
C THR A 358 5.26 3.00 17.27
N MET A 359 5.38 1.68 17.17
CA MET A 359 4.57 0.67 17.86
C MET A 359 5.44 -0.18 18.79
N GLY A 360 6.67 0.26 19.10
CA GLY A 360 7.76 -0.54 19.60
C GLY A 360 7.51 -1.24 20.92
N LEU A 361 7.87 -2.53 20.93
CA LEU A 361 7.84 -3.39 22.13
C LEU A 361 9.19 -3.41 22.84
N LYS A 362 10.28 -3.14 22.12
CA LYS A 362 11.65 -3.19 22.63
C LYS A 362 12.59 -2.23 21.87
N GLU A 363 12.94 -1.11 22.48
CA GLU A 363 13.73 -0.05 21.84
C GLU A 363 15.12 -0.51 21.38
N GLU A 364 15.82 -1.33 22.16
CA GLU A 364 17.16 -1.83 21.82
C GLU A 364 17.19 -2.95 20.77
N GLY A 365 16.03 -3.45 20.36
CA GLY A 365 15.90 -4.59 19.42
C GLY A 365 16.29 -5.93 20.05
N TYR A 366 16.42 -6.97 19.21
CA TYR A 366 16.56 -8.37 19.63
C TYR A 366 17.92 -8.99 19.32
N PHE A 367 18.76 -8.34 18.52
CA PHE A 367 20.10 -8.80 18.15
C PHE A 367 21.01 -7.61 17.84
N LYS A 368 22.30 -7.88 17.80
CA LYS A 368 23.31 -6.86 17.48
C LYS A 368 23.47 -6.74 15.96
N ASP A 369 23.44 -5.51 15.44
CA ASP A 369 23.74 -5.24 14.03
C ASP A 369 25.17 -5.60 13.67
N HIS A 370 25.39 -6.13 12.47
CA HIS A 370 26.70 -6.46 11.90
C HIS A 370 27.59 -7.31 12.81
N ASP A 371 27.01 -8.35 13.46
CA ASP A 371 27.79 -9.29 14.30
C ASP A 371 28.36 -10.44 13.47
N VAL A 372 29.37 -10.12 12.65
CA VAL A 372 29.98 -11.05 11.69
C VAL A 372 30.64 -12.27 12.38
N GLU A 373 31.21 -12.09 13.57
CA GLU A 373 31.86 -13.20 14.27
C GLU A 373 30.83 -14.23 14.76
N THR A 374 29.73 -13.77 15.35
CA THR A 374 28.61 -14.66 15.72
C THR A 374 27.98 -15.29 14.46
N ALA A 375 27.83 -14.49 13.39
CA ALA A 375 27.28 -14.98 12.12
C ALA A 375 28.10 -16.14 11.52
N LYS A 376 29.44 -16.02 11.48
CA LYS A 376 30.33 -17.09 10.99
C LYS A 376 30.17 -18.39 11.78
N LYS A 377 30.14 -18.27 13.12
CA LYS A 377 29.98 -19.42 14.01
C LYS A 377 28.64 -20.12 13.77
N LEU A 378 27.55 -19.34 13.71
CA LEU A 378 26.20 -19.87 13.47
C LEU A 378 26.10 -20.56 12.11
N LEU A 379 26.72 -19.98 11.08
CA LEU A 379 26.75 -20.60 9.74
C LEU A 379 27.46 -21.96 9.76
N ASP A 380 28.65 -22.03 10.38
CA ASP A 380 29.43 -23.27 10.45
C ASP A 380 28.67 -24.35 11.24
N GLU A 381 28.07 -24.00 12.39
CA GLU A 381 27.25 -24.92 13.17
C GLU A 381 26.00 -25.39 12.39
N GLY A 382 25.25 -24.46 11.77
CA GLY A 382 24.03 -24.78 11.02
C GLY A 382 24.31 -25.67 9.80
N LEU A 383 25.38 -25.40 9.06
CA LEU A 383 25.79 -26.24 7.95
C LEU A 383 26.25 -27.62 8.41
N GLN A 384 26.96 -27.70 9.54
CA GLN A 384 27.33 -28.99 10.14
C GLN A 384 26.10 -29.83 10.50
N GLU A 385 25.08 -29.22 11.11
CA GLU A 385 23.80 -29.89 11.43
C GLU A 385 23.07 -30.42 10.18
N LEU A 386 23.18 -29.67 9.06
CA LEU A 386 22.61 -30.07 7.76
C LEU A 386 23.46 -31.05 6.97
N GLY A 387 24.68 -31.33 7.39
CA GLY A 387 25.65 -32.14 6.61
C GLY A 387 26.07 -31.47 5.31
N MET A 388 26.05 -30.13 5.27
CA MET A 388 26.37 -29.29 4.11
C MET A 388 27.74 -28.62 4.28
N THR A 389 28.30 -28.13 3.18
CA THR A 389 29.53 -27.34 3.15
C THR A 389 29.33 -26.05 2.37
N LYS A 390 30.07 -24.97 2.71
CA LYS A 390 29.94 -23.66 2.09
C LYS A 390 30.09 -23.66 0.57
N ASP A 391 30.99 -24.48 0.05
CA ASP A 391 31.29 -24.61 -1.39
C ASP A 391 30.14 -25.23 -2.20
N LYS A 392 29.17 -25.84 -1.55
CA LYS A 392 27.99 -26.44 -2.19
C LYS A 392 26.73 -25.57 -2.06
N LEU A 393 26.83 -24.41 -1.44
CA LEU A 393 25.70 -23.51 -1.33
C LEU A 393 25.41 -22.82 -2.67
N ASP A 394 24.22 -23.01 -3.18
CA ASP A 394 23.70 -22.31 -4.35
C ASP A 394 22.49 -21.47 -3.89
N ILE A 395 22.74 -20.20 -3.57
CA ILE A 395 21.76 -19.31 -2.93
C ILE A 395 21.34 -18.22 -3.91
N THR A 396 20.03 -17.97 -3.96
CA THR A 396 19.43 -16.90 -4.73
C THR A 396 18.65 -15.96 -3.80
N LEU A 397 18.91 -14.67 -3.93
CA LEU A 397 18.12 -13.58 -3.37
C LEU A 397 17.19 -13.03 -4.46
N SER A 398 15.90 -13.16 -4.24
CA SER A 398 14.85 -12.66 -5.14
C SER A 398 14.29 -11.33 -4.64
N TYR A 399 13.95 -10.44 -5.57
CA TYR A 399 13.30 -9.15 -5.26
C TYR A 399 12.42 -8.70 -6.44
N ASN A 400 11.41 -7.86 -6.16
CA ASN A 400 10.63 -7.24 -7.22
C ASN A 400 11.43 -6.13 -7.92
N THR A 401 11.22 -5.95 -9.22
CA THR A 401 11.94 -4.98 -10.05
C THR A 401 11.80 -3.56 -9.46
N ASN A 402 12.92 -3.02 -9.00
CA ASN A 402 13.04 -1.68 -8.43
C ASN A 402 14.55 -1.39 -8.24
N GLU A 403 15.02 -0.19 -8.61
CA GLU A 403 16.45 0.16 -8.52
C GLU A 403 16.97 0.20 -7.09
N GLY A 404 16.17 0.71 -6.15
CA GLY A 404 16.51 0.74 -4.73
C GLY A 404 16.69 -0.67 -4.17
N HIS A 405 15.77 -1.59 -4.49
CA HIS A 405 15.86 -2.99 -4.07
C HIS A 405 17.09 -3.67 -4.67
N GLN A 406 17.40 -3.38 -5.94
CA GLN A 406 18.59 -3.90 -6.60
C GLN A 406 19.87 -3.45 -5.89
N LYS A 407 20.01 -2.16 -5.59
CA LYS A 407 21.18 -1.60 -4.90
C LYS A 407 21.34 -2.16 -3.49
N ILE A 408 20.25 -2.30 -2.74
CA ILE A 408 20.25 -2.95 -1.41
C ILE A 408 20.68 -4.41 -1.53
N ALA A 409 20.12 -5.16 -2.48
CA ALA A 409 20.47 -6.56 -2.70
C ALA A 409 21.93 -6.74 -3.08
N GLN A 410 22.50 -5.85 -3.92
CA GLN A 410 23.93 -5.85 -4.27
C GLN A 410 24.82 -5.55 -3.06
N ALA A 411 24.44 -4.58 -2.23
CA ALA A 411 25.19 -4.26 -1.01
C ALA A 411 25.22 -5.45 -0.04
N ILE A 412 24.08 -6.10 0.18
CA ILE A 412 23.97 -7.27 1.06
C ILE A 412 24.70 -8.50 0.45
N GLN A 413 24.60 -8.71 -0.85
CA GLN A 413 25.37 -9.74 -1.58
C GLN A 413 26.88 -9.60 -1.32
N ASP A 414 27.41 -8.37 -1.39
CA ASP A 414 28.82 -8.08 -1.13
C ASP A 414 29.18 -8.30 0.35
N GLN A 415 28.33 -7.87 1.29
CA GLN A 415 28.52 -8.11 2.72
C GLN A 415 28.58 -9.61 3.04
N TRP A 416 27.69 -10.44 2.49
CA TRP A 416 27.72 -11.90 2.65
C TRP A 416 28.95 -12.54 2.01
N LYS A 417 29.38 -12.04 0.84
CA LYS A 417 30.62 -12.47 0.21
C LYS A 417 31.84 -12.17 1.08
N GLN A 418 31.92 -10.97 1.66
CA GLN A 418 33.00 -10.58 2.58
C GLN A 418 32.98 -11.40 3.88
N ALA A 419 31.78 -11.61 4.46
CA ALA A 419 31.63 -12.34 5.72
C ALA A 419 31.91 -13.83 5.59
N PHE A 420 31.40 -14.47 4.53
CA PHE A 420 31.33 -15.94 4.42
C PHE A 420 32.12 -16.52 3.24
N GLY A 421 32.49 -15.69 2.25
CA GLY A 421 33.04 -16.17 0.97
C GLY A 421 32.01 -16.85 0.06
N ILE A 422 30.71 -16.59 0.26
CA ILE A 422 29.61 -17.19 -0.50
C ILE A 422 29.16 -16.21 -1.59
N GLU A 423 29.03 -16.72 -2.82
CA GLU A 423 28.43 -15.98 -3.93
C GLU A 423 26.90 -16.20 -3.93
N VAL A 424 26.13 -15.15 -3.71
CA VAL A 424 24.66 -15.17 -3.77
C VAL A 424 24.22 -14.64 -5.14
N LYS A 425 23.31 -15.35 -5.81
CA LYS A 425 22.71 -14.91 -7.07
C LYS A 425 21.61 -13.91 -6.80
N LEU A 426 21.43 -12.93 -7.68
CA LEU A 426 20.34 -11.96 -7.63
C LEU A 426 19.34 -12.26 -8.73
N HIS A 427 18.05 -12.25 -8.40
CA HIS A 427 16.96 -12.50 -9.33
C HIS A 427 15.83 -11.49 -9.09
N ASN A 428 15.47 -10.70 -10.12
CA ASN A 428 14.35 -9.78 -10.05
C ASN A 428 13.19 -10.24 -10.93
N MET A 429 11.98 -9.89 -10.51
CA MET A 429 10.73 -10.18 -11.20
C MET A 429 9.80 -8.98 -11.14
N GLU A 430 8.88 -8.85 -12.09
CA GLU A 430 7.79 -7.89 -12.02
C GLU A 430 6.94 -8.16 -10.76
N TRP A 431 6.32 -7.12 -10.18
CA TRP A 431 5.70 -7.17 -8.86
C TRP A 431 4.64 -8.27 -8.70
N LYS A 432 3.69 -8.36 -9.62
CA LYS A 432 2.61 -9.37 -9.56
C LYS A 432 3.16 -10.79 -9.63
N VAL A 433 4.10 -11.02 -10.55
CA VAL A 433 4.76 -12.33 -10.69
C VAL A 433 5.56 -12.65 -9.43
N TYR A 434 6.23 -11.65 -8.87
CA TYR A 434 7.00 -11.79 -7.64
C TYR A 434 6.14 -12.25 -6.46
N LEU A 435 4.99 -11.61 -6.24
CA LEU A 435 4.04 -12.00 -5.19
C LEU A 435 3.57 -13.44 -5.35
N GLU A 436 3.17 -13.84 -6.57
CA GLU A 436 2.75 -15.22 -6.84
C GLU A 436 3.85 -16.25 -6.53
N GLU A 437 5.11 -15.96 -6.87
CA GLU A 437 6.23 -16.87 -6.58
C GLU A 437 6.56 -16.92 -5.09
N MET A 438 6.41 -15.80 -4.37
CA MET A 438 6.54 -15.77 -2.90
C MET A 438 5.49 -16.66 -2.24
N HIS A 439 4.22 -16.53 -2.58
CA HIS A 439 3.12 -17.34 -2.02
C HIS A 439 3.28 -18.85 -2.33
N LYS A 440 3.82 -19.18 -3.50
CA LYS A 440 4.13 -20.59 -3.87
C LYS A 440 5.36 -21.14 -3.14
N GLY A 441 6.15 -20.30 -2.47
CA GLY A 441 7.43 -20.69 -1.85
C GLY A 441 8.56 -20.95 -2.86
N ASN A 442 8.45 -20.44 -4.09
CA ASN A 442 9.42 -20.61 -5.16
C ASN A 442 10.60 -19.64 -5.04
N TYR A 443 11.16 -19.51 -3.86
CA TYR A 443 12.29 -18.65 -3.56
C TYR A 443 13.14 -19.26 -2.44
N GLN A 444 14.32 -18.71 -2.17
CA GLN A 444 15.16 -19.08 -1.02
C GLN A 444 15.25 -17.91 -0.03
N ILE A 445 15.66 -16.74 -0.52
CA ILE A 445 15.61 -15.46 0.19
C ILE A 445 14.76 -14.52 -0.68
N GLY A 446 13.72 -13.93 -0.12
CA GLY A 446 12.83 -13.03 -0.83
C GLY A 446 12.75 -11.67 -0.16
N ARG A 447 12.90 -10.60 -0.94
CA ARG A 447 12.71 -9.24 -0.46
C ARG A 447 11.23 -9.01 -0.13
N MET A 448 10.94 -8.46 1.04
CA MET A 448 9.61 -8.00 1.37
C MET A 448 9.68 -6.80 2.32
N GLY A 449 8.58 -6.30 2.71
CA GLY A 449 8.41 -5.32 3.77
C GLY A 449 6.95 -5.35 4.21
N TRP A 450 6.67 -4.73 5.32
CA TRP A 450 5.33 -4.56 5.82
C TRP A 450 5.10 -3.12 6.22
N LEU A 451 3.99 -2.56 5.82
CA LEU A 451 3.47 -1.29 6.30
C LEU A 451 2.31 -1.61 7.23
N GLY A 452 2.18 -0.90 8.34
CA GLY A 452 1.10 -1.14 9.28
C GLY A 452 -0.27 -0.89 8.64
N ASP A 453 -1.17 -1.85 8.75
CA ASP A 453 -2.57 -1.71 8.31
C ASP A 453 -3.42 -1.00 9.37
N PHE A 454 -3.01 -1.11 10.63
CA PHE A 454 -3.58 -0.45 11.80
C PHE A 454 -2.50 -0.25 12.88
N ASN A 455 -2.75 0.67 13.80
CA ASN A 455 -1.74 1.11 14.78
C ASN A 455 -1.68 0.19 16.01
N ASP A 456 -1.24 -1.05 15.82
CA ASP A 456 -1.01 -2.02 16.90
C ASP A 456 0.15 -2.98 16.56
N PRO A 457 1.03 -3.34 17.53
CA PRO A 457 2.17 -4.24 17.29
C PRO A 457 1.79 -5.59 16.72
N ILE A 458 0.60 -6.10 17.03
CA ILE A 458 0.12 -7.41 16.55
C ILE A 458 0.09 -7.46 15.02
N ASN A 459 -0.09 -6.31 14.35
CA ASN A 459 -0.14 -6.22 12.89
C ASN A 459 1.14 -6.76 12.22
N PHE A 460 2.28 -6.65 12.87
CA PHE A 460 3.57 -7.17 12.37
C PHE A 460 3.83 -8.61 12.78
N LEU A 461 3.17 -9.10 13.82
CA LEU A 461 3.39 -10.44 14.38
C LEU A 461 2.39 -11.46 13.85
N GLU A 462 1.12 -11.08 13.69
CA GLU A 462 0.05 -12.01 13.25
C GLU A 462 0.30 -12.58 11.84
N LEU A 463 1.10 -11.90 11.01
CA LEU A 463 1.55 -12.40 9.70
C LEU A 463 2.16 -13.80 9.77
N TYR A 464 2.86 -14.10 10.87
CA TYR A 464 3.61 -15.34 11.09
C TYR A 464 2.90 -16.32 12.02
N LYS A 465 1.63 -16.04 12.38
CA LYS A 465 0.85 -16.90 13.30
C LYS A 465 0.57 -18.26 12.70
N ASP A 466 0.15 -18.30 11.45
CA ASP A 466 -0.22 -19.52 10.74
C ASP A 466 0.75 -19.79 9.59
N LYS A 467 1.24 -21.01 9.45
CA LYS A 467 2.17 -21.44 8.42
C LYS A 467 1.72 -21.11 7.00
N LEU A 468 0.44 -21.30 6.72
CA LEU A 468 -0.20 -21.01 5.44
C LEU A 468 -1.10 -19.76 5.53
N GLY A 469 -0.86 -18.91 6.52
CA GLY A 469 -1.56 -17.64 6.68
C GLY A 469 -1.17 -16.66 5.59
N GLY A 470 -2.14 -16.00 5.02
CA GLY A 470 -2.11 -15.04 3.94
C GLY A 470 -0.72 -14.51 3.52
N ASN A 471 -0.15 -13.65 4.34
CA ASN A 471 1.10 -12.95 4.02
C ASN A 471 2.34 -13.54 4.73
N ASN A 472 2.28 -14.75 5.28
CA ASN A 472 3.43 -15.39 5.93
C ASN A 472 4.56 -15.66 4.91
N ASP A 473 4.29 -16.38 3.84
CA ASP A 473 5.21 -16.81 2.77
C ASP A 473 6.48 -17.55 3.23
N THR A 474 6.90 -17.39 4.50
CA THR A 474 8.11 -18.06 5.03
C THR A 474 7.88 -19.53 5.30
N PHE A 475 6.62 -19.98 5.40
CA PHE A 475 6.21 -21.32 5.82
C PHE A 475 6.67 -21.68 7.24
N TRP A 476 7.02 -20.67 8.04
CA TRP A 476 7.36 -20.83 9.44
C TRP A 476 6.10 -20.83 10.31
N GLU A 477 6.13 -21.62 11.37
CA GLU A 477 5.17 -21.57 12.46
C GLU A 477 5.83 -22.01 13.76
N ASN A 478 5.30 -21.53 14.90
CA ASN A 478 5.78 -21.91 16.22
C ASN A 478 4.60 -21.92 17.22
N ALA A 479 4.38 -23.03 17.90
CA ALA A 479 3.25 -23.22 18.79
C ALA A 479 3.26 -22.25 20.00
N GLU A 480 4.43 -21.91 20.54
CA GLU A 480 4.54 -20.94 21.64
C GLU A 480 4.27 -19.52 21.17
N PHE A 481 4.73 -19.16 19.97
CA PHE A 481 4.40 -17.89 19.32
C PHE A 481 2.88 -17.76 19.15
N GLN A 482 2.23 -18.78 18.60
CA GLN A 482 0.76 -18.82 18.43
C GLN A 482 0.04 -18.66 19.77
N ARG A 483 0.50 -19.36 20.83
CA ARG A 483 -0.06 -19.27 22.16
C ARG A 483 0.00 -17.84 22.70
N LEU A 484 1.16 -17.19 22.59
CA LEU A 484 1.38 -15.81 23.05
C LEU A 484 0.47 -14.82 22.32
N LEU A 485 0.32 -14.94 21.00
CA LEU A 485 -0.59 -14.09 20.23
C LEU A 485 -2.06 -14.31 20.63
N ASN A 486 -2.48 -15.56 20.84
CA ASN A 486 -3.84 -15.87 21.28
C ASN A 486 -4.11 -15.32 22.69
N GLU A 487 -3.16 -15.41 23.61
CA GLU A 487 -3.26 -14.83 24.95
C GLU A 487 -3.31 -13.30 24.91
N SER A 488 -2.49 -12.67 24.08
CA SER A 488 -2.49 -11.21 23.92
C SER A 488 -3.83 -10.68 23.40
N ALA A 489 -4.53 -11.43 22.55
CA ALA A 489 -5.84 -11.06 22.01
C ALA A 489 -6.96 -11.01 23.09
N SER A 490 -6.78 -11.68 24.23
CA SER A 490 -7.74 -11.71 25.33
C SER A 490 -7.28 -10.99 26.60
N GLU A 491 -6.05 -10.43 26.61
CA GLU A 491 -5.48 -9.70 27.76
C GLU A 491 -6.01 -8.26 27.79
N GLU A 492 -6.66 -7.90 28.89
CA GLU A 492 -7.25 -6.57 29.10
C GLU A 492 -6.27 -5.53 29.64
N ASP A 493 -5.18 -5.98 30.28
CA ASP A 493 -4.12 -5.08 30.80
C ASP A 493 -3.13 -4.76 29.66
N PRO A 494 -3.07 -3.49 29.17
CA PRO A 494 -2.21 -3.13 28.04
C PRO A 494 -0.74 -3.49 28.28
N ALA A 495 -0.20 -3.27 29.49
CA ALA A 495 1.20 -3.54 29.80
C ALA A 495 1.53 -5.05 29.78
N LYS A 496 0.59 -5.89 30.20
CA LYS A 496 0.76 -7.36 30.09
C LYS A 496 0.61 -7.82 28.66
N ARG A 497 -0.32 -7.22 27.92
CA ARG A 497 -0.49 -7.49 26.49
C ARG A 497 0.80 -7.19 25.72
N ASP A 498 1.41 -6.02 25.95
CA ASP A 498 2.68 -5.65 25.34
C ASP A 498 3.81 -6.64 25.72
N GLN A 499 3.84 -7.13 26.96
CA GLN A 499 4.80 -8.17 27.37
C GLN A 499 4.61 -9.49 26.62
N LEU A 500 3.37 -9.92 26.37
CA LEU A 500 3.07 -11.12 25.57
C LEU A 500 3.52 -10.94 24.13
N LEU A 501 3.24 -9.79 23.52
CA LEU A 501 3.67 -9.43 22.17
C LEU A 501 5.19 -9.34 22.06
N ALA A 502 5.87 -8.74 23.04
CA ALA A 502 7.34 -8.69 23.07
C ALA A 502 7.98 -10.08 23.21
N GLN A 503 7.38 -10.99 23.98
CA GLN A 503 7.83 -12.38 24.04
C GLN A 503 7.62 -13.11 22.71
N ALA A 504 6.51 -12.86 22.03
CA ALA A 504 6.27 -13.41 20.70
C ALA A 504 7.32 -12.90 19.71
N GLU A 505 7.59 -11.60 19.68
CA GLU A 505 8.62 -11.03 18.80
C GLU A 505 10.02 -11.59 19.10
N GLN A 506 10.34 -11.84 20.38
CA GLN A 506 11.61 -12.50 20.77
C GLN A 506 11.73 -13.89 20.11
N ILE A 507 10.66 -14.70 20.13
CA ILE A 507 10.66 -16.02 19.47
C ILE A 507 10.86 -15.88 17.95
N LEU A 508 10.16 -14.93 17.33
CA LEU A 508 10.28 -14.66 15.89
C LEU A 508 11.73 -14.30 15.53
N MET A 509 12.38 -13.45 16.32
CA MET A 509 13.78 -13.05 16.11
C MET A 509 14.78 -14.14 16.50
N ASP A 510 14.45 -15.01 17.46
CA ASP A 510 15.29 -16.15 17.81
C ASP A 510 15.30 -17.24 16.74
N GLU A 511 14.22 -17.43 16.02
CA GLU A 511 14.12 -18.39 14.92
C GLU A 511 14.36 -17.78 13.54
N MET A 512 14.30 -16.44 13.44
CA MET A 512 14.70 -15.65 12.28
C MET A 512 14.07 -16.10 10.94
N PRO A 513 12.74 -16.28 10.82
CA PRO A 513 12.14 -16.54 9.50
C PRO A 513 12.23 -15.30 8.59
N ILE A 514 12.47 -14.14 9.16
CA ILE A 514 12.74 -12.89 8.45
C ILE A 514 14.06 -12.28 8.93
N ALA A 515 14.73 -11.53 8.07
CA ALA A 515 15.86 -10.67 8.41
C ALA A 515 15.42 -9.20 8.28
N PRO A 516 15.04 -8.51 9.36
CA PRO A 516 14.75 -7.08 9.31
C PRO A 516 15.99 -6.29 8.87
N ILE A 517 15.80 -5.25 8.05
CA ILE A 517 16.89 -4.44 7.49
C ILE A 517 16.81 -3.00 8.03
N TYR A 518 15.69 -2.31 7.80
CA TYR A 518 15.47 -0.97 8.32
C TYR A 518 13.98 -0.70 8.54
N PHE A 519 13.69 0.23 9.42
CA PHE A 519 12.37 0.81 9.57
C PHE A 519 12.18 1.92 8.54
N TYR A 520 11.03 1.90 7.87
CA TYR A 520 10.76 2.78 6.75
C TYR A 520 10.70 4.25 7.13
N THR A 521 11.27 5.06 6.26
CA THR A 521 10.85 6.44 6.01
C THR A 521 10.32 6.53 4.59
N LYS A 522 9.47 7.49 4.34
CA LYS A 522 9.00 7.83 3.00
C LYS A 522 9.61 9.16 2.56
N SER A 523 10.04 9.23 1.30
CA SER A 523 10.64 10.43 0.73
C SER A 523 9.99 10.80 -0.60
N TYR A 524 9.75 12.10 -0.81
CA TYR A 524 9.10 12.61 -2.01
C TYR A 524 9.50 14.05 -2.33
N VAL A 525 9.24 14.44 -3.57
CA VAL A 525 9.19 15.82 -4.06
C VAL A 525 7.85 16.05 -4.76
N LYS A 526 7.35 17.30 -4.73
CA LYS A 526 6.09 17.65 -5.38
C LYS A 526 6.10 19.05 -5.93
N ASP A 527 5.24 19.32 -6.91
CA ASP A 527 4.93 20.68 -7.35
C ASP A 527 4.24 21.44 -6.20
N ASP A 528 4.66 22.66 -5.95
CA ASP A 528 4.09 23.51 -4.89
C ASP A 528 2.61 23.82 -5.08
N LYS A 529 2.08 23.65 -6.30
CA LYS A 529 0.64 23.78 -6.59
C LYS A 529 -0.20 22.64 -6.03
N VAL A 530 0.39 21.47 -5.76
CA VAL A 530 -0.32 20.33 -5.19
C VAL A 530 -0.55 20.56 -3.70
N LYS A 531 -1.81 20.66 -3.30
CA LYS A 531 -2.25 20.93 -1.93
C LYS A 531 -3.24 19.88 -1.45
N GLY A 532 -3.46 19.80 -0.13
CA GLY A 532 -4.52 19.00 0.50
C GLY A 532 -4.35 17.49 0.37
N VAL A 533 -3.16 17.00 -0.01
CA VAL A 533 -2.84 15.56 0.05
C VAL A 533 -2.59 15.18 1.50
N MET A 534 -3.30 14.18 2.00
CA MET A 534 -3.08 13.63 3.35
C MET A 534 -2.16 12.41 3.25
N LEU A 535 -1.07 12.45 4.01
CA LEU A 535 -0.10 11.35 4.15
C LEU A 535 -0.23 10.82 5.58
N HIS A 536 -0.46 9.53 5.71
CA HIS A 536 -0.70 8.89 7.01
C HIS A 536 0.54 8.22 7.58
N GLY A 537 0.63 8.14 8.91
CA GLY A 537 1.72 7.51 9.64
C GLY A 537 1.87 6.02 9.37
N LEU A 538 0.84 5.35 8.87
CA LEU A 538 0.88 3.97 8.38
C LEU A 538 1.41 3.86 6.92
N GLY A 539 1.69 5.00 6.26
CA GLY A 539 2.24 5.04 4.90
C GLY A 539 1.21 5.14 3.79
N ASP A 540 -0.07 5.25 4.14
CA ASP A 540 -1.17 5.45 3.20
C ASP A 540 -1.30 6.90 2.73
N VAL A 541 -2.07 7.12 1.66
CA VAL A 541 -2.37 8.44 1.12
C VAL A 541 -3.86 8.60 0.84
N ASP A 542 -4.40 9.77 1.13
CA ASP A 542 -5.75 10.16 0.76
C ASP A 542 -5.73 11.44 -0.09
N TYR A 543 -6.33 11.36 -1.29
CA TYR A 543 -6.44 12.48 -2.24
C TYR A 543 -7.83 13.14 -2.21
N LYS A 544 -8.74 12.72 -1.31
CA LYS A 544 -10.12 13.25 -1.23
C LYS A 544 -10.15 14.78 -1.19
N TYR A 545 -9.25 15.38 -0.41
CA TYR A 545 -9.18 16.83 -0.21
C TYR A 545 -8.11 17.52 -1.05
N ALA A 546 -7.42 16.77 -1.90
CA ALA A 546 -6.36 17.32 -2.74
C ALA A 546 -6.91 18.26 -3.81
N TYR A 547 -6.10 19.30 -4.15
CA TYR A 547 -6.42 20.26 -5.20
C TYR A 547 -5.16 20.85 -5.83
N ILE A 548 -5.30 21.42 -7.02
CA ILE A 548 -4.26 22.16 -7.72
C ILE A 548 -4.53 23.66 -7.60
N GLU A 549 -3.58 24.40 -7.02
CA GLU A 549 -3.65 25.84 -6.76
C GLU A 549 -3.40 26.71 -8.00
#